data_bb74842053fa8edf4e002ec34224c152
#
_entry.id   bb74842053fa8edf4e002ec34224c152
#
_cell.length_a   1.000
_cell.length_b   1.000
_cell.length_c   1.000
_cell.angle_alpha   90.00
_cell.angle_beta   90.00
_cell.angle_gamma   90.00
#
_symmetry.space_group_name_H-M   'P 1'
#
loop_
_entity.id
_entity.type
_entity.pdbx_description
1 polymer ?
#
loop_
_entity_poly.entity_id
_entity_poly.type
_entity_poly.pdbx_seq_one_letter_code
_entity_poly.pdbx_strand_id
1 'polypeptide(L)'
;MKKVIVLGAGLVGNTIATELSTDYHVTSVDSAPNRLKSLADKKINTIVADLSSKSEIKKVIKAFDLVIGALPGFMGFNTLKSIIEVGKNVVDISFFPEDPFLLDELAKDKGVTAVVDCGVSPGLSNIILGYHYKRMKINNYKCIVGGLPYKRDWPFQYKAYFSPIDVIEEYTRPARIVINKKVIEKPALSDPEIINYKEVGDLEAFNTDGLRSLLKTVTIPNMIEKTLRYPGHIELMKIFREVGFFSDEEIEIEGKGIKPIDLTSKLLFPFWLPERDEEDFTILDLLIGGEETGKGSSHRYFIFDNYDKTEHNSSMARTTGFTCCAAARFLLEYGFEKRGISPPEFLGAEENFYNYILSYLSKKRIFINHSEKK
;
A
#
# COMPACT_ATOMS: atom_id res chain seq x y z
N MET A 1 22.95 -15.67 8.59
CA MET A 1 22.07 -14.75 7.79
C MET A 1 20.66 -14.89 8.30
N LYS A 2 19.92 -13.79 8.54
CA LYS A 2 18.54 -13.81 9.02
C LYS A 2 17.61 -14.41 7.96
N LYS A 3 16.51 -15.02 8.42
CA LYS A 3 15.52 -15.70 7.58
C LYS A 3 14.26 -14.85 7.49
N VAL A 4 13.82 -14.53 6.27
CA VAL A 4 12.61 -13.74 5.99
C VAL A 4 11.64 -14.60 5.19
N ILE A 5 10.36 -14.52 5.53
CA ILE A 5 9.30 -15.16 4.74
C ILE A 5 8.36 -14.09 4.19
N VAL A 6 8.03 -14.18 2.90
CA VAL A 6 7.09 -13.30 2.20
C VAL A 6 5.83 -14.09 1.89
N LEU A 7 4.71 -13.67 2.44
CA LEU A 7 3.39 -14.27 2.23
C LEU A 7 2.69 -13.54 1.09
N GLY A 8 2.57 -14.21 -0.05
CA GLY A 8 2.09 -13.67 -1.32
C GLY A 8 3.21 -13.43 -2.34
N ALA A 9 3.06 -14.01 -3.55
CA ALA A 9 3.98 -13.87 -4.67
C ALA A 9 3.32 -13.13 -5.86
N GLY A 10 2.49 -12.12 -5.56
CA GLY A 10 1.99 -11.17 -6.55
C GLY A 10 3.10 -10.22 -7.03
N LEU A 11 2.76 -9.22 -7.84
CA LEU A 11 3.74 -8.27 -8.39
C LEU A 11 4.62 -7.64 -7.29
N VAL A 12 4.00 -7.09 -6.25
CA VAL A 12 4.71 -6.43 -5.15
C VAL A 12 5.47 -7.45 -4.28
N GLY A 13 4.84 -8.58 -3.91
CA GLY A 13 5.48 -9.62 -3.11
C GLY A 13 6.69 -10.24 -3.79
N ASN A 14 6.65 -10.39 -5.12
CA ASN A 14 7.77 -10.86 -5.93
C ASN A 14 8.96 -9.87 -5.90
N THR A 15 8.66 -8.57 -6.03
CA THR A 15 9.64 -7.49 -5.91
C THR A 15 10.29 -7.49 -4.52
N ILE A 16 9.50 -7.60 -3.45
CA ILE A 16 10.00 -7.65 -2.07
C ILE A 16 10.90 -8.88 -1.86
N ALA A 17 10.44 -10.07 -2.29
CA ALA A 17 11.21 -11.30 -2.13
C ALA A 17 12.55 -11.22 -2.87
N THR A 18 12.55 -10.72 -4.11
CA THR A 18 13.75 -10.52 -4.91
C THR A 18 14.72 -9.55 -4.23
N GLU A 19 14.24 -8.40 -3.79
CA GLU A 19 15.07 -7.37 -3.17
C GLU A 19 15.68 -7.83 -1.83
N LEU A 20 14.88 -8.46 -0.95
CA LEU A 20 15.41 -8.93 0.33
C LEU A 20 16.36 -10.12 0.19
N SER A 21 16.26 -10.88 -0.89
CA SER A 21 17.15 -12.04 -1.12
C SER A 21 18.61 -11.67 -1.37
N THR A 22 18.91 -10.40 -1.62
CA THR A 22 20.29 -9.91 -1.75
C THR A 22 21.08 -10.05 -0.45
N ASP A 23 20.42 -9.95 0.72
CA ASP A 23 21.09 -9.93 2.02
C ASP A 23 20.53 -10.92 3.04
N TYR A 24 19.39 -11.55 2.75
CA TYR A 24 18.71 -12.45 3.67
C TYR A 24 18.39 -13.79 3.01
N HIS A 25 18.19 -14.83 3.83
CA HIS A 25 17.58 -16.07 3.36
C HIS A 25 16.07 -15.87 3.23
N VAL A 26 15.61 -15.67 2.00
CA VAL A 26 14.19 -15.41 1.71
C VAL A 26 13.48 -16.69 1.28
N THR A 27 12.28 -16.87 1.78
CA THR A 27 11.31 -17.86 1.30
C THR A 27 10.02 -17.14 0.93
N SER A 28 9.51 -17.37 -0.27
CA SER A 28 8.22 -16.82 -0.72
C SER A 28 7.15 -17.90 -0.72
N VAL A 29 5.93 -17.55 -0.32
CA VAL A 29 4.79 -18.47 -0.20
C VAL A 29 3.61 -17.94 -1.01
N ASP A 30 3.00 -18.78 -1.82
CA ASP A 30 1.74 -18.49 -2.54
C ASP A 30 0.98 -19.79 -2.77
N SER A 31 -0.33 -19.70 -2.93
CA SER A 31 -1.17 -20.84 -3.30
C SER A 31 -1.06 -21.21 -4.78
N ALA A 32 -0.63 -20.27 -5.63
CA ALA A 32 -0.50 -20.43 -7.07
C ALA A 32 0.95 -20.74 -7.48
N PRO A 33 1.31 -21.98 -7.86
CA PRO A 33 2.68 -22.37 -8.20
C PRO A 33 3.30 -21.54 -9.35
N ASN A 34 2.48 -21.09 -10.30
CA ASN A 34 2.93 -20.28 -11.43
C ASN A 34 3.51 -18.91 -10.99
N ARG A 35 3.00 -18.33 -9.89
CA ARG A 35 3.52 -17.07 -9.33
C ARG A 35 4.88 -17.24 -8.68
N LEU A 36 5.18 -18.43 -8.18
CA LEU A 36 6.45 -18.76 -7.53
C LEU A 36 7.58 -19.11 -8.50
N LYS A 37 7.24 -19.42 -9.77
CA LYS A 37 8.22 -19.92 -10.74
C LYS A 37 9.37 -18.95 -10.98
N SER A 38 9.08 -17.67 -11.19
CA SER A 38 10.11 -16.64 -11.43
C SER A 38 11.06 -16.45 -10.24
N LEU A 39 10.59 -16.67 -9.02
CA LEU A 39 11.42 -16.63 -7.81
C LEU A 39 12.30 -17.86 -7.67
N ALA A 40 11.76 -19.03 -7.99
CA ALA A 40 12.54 -20.27 -8.01
C ALA A 40 13.69 -20.19 -9.05
N ASP A 41 13.43 -19.62 -10.22
CA ASP A 41 14.45 -19.39 -11.25
C ASP A 41 15.57 -18.47 -10.75
N LYS A 42 15.29 -17.54 -9.83
CA LYS A 42 16.25 -16.69 -9.12
C LYS A 42 16.90 -17.37 -7.90
N LYS A 43 16.65 -18.67 -7.68
CA LYS A 43 17.13 -19.47 -6.54
C LYS A 43 16.61 -18.99 -5.17
N ILE A 44 15.48 -18.30 -5.13
CA ILE A 44 14.76 -17.95 -3.91
C ILE A 44 13.92 -19.16 -3.50
N ASN A 45 13.96 -19.52 -2.22
CA ASN A 45 13.14 -20.63 -1.72
C ASN A 45 11.64 -20.33 -1.89
N THR A 46 10.89 -21.36 -2.26
CA THR A 46 9.44 -21.22 -2.49
C THR A 46 8.67 -22.32 -1.77
N ILE A 47 7.48 -21.99 -1.28
CA ILE A 47 6.54 -22.93 -0.64
C ILE A 47 5.17 -22.70 -1.28
N VAL A 48 4.55 -23.76 -1.77
CA VAL A 48 3.13 -23.74 -2.17
C VAL A 48 2.29 -24.05 -0.94
N ALA A 49 1.47 -23.08 -0.50
CA ALA A 49 0.60 -23.26 0.65
C ALA A 49 -0.66 -22.39 0.52
N ASP A 50 -1.77 -22.87 1.11
CA ASP A 50 -3.01 -22.12 1.20
C ASP A 50 -2.94 -21.11 2.36
N LEU A 51 -2.75 -19.84 2.01
CA LEU A 51 -2.66 -18.74 2.97
C LEU A 51 -4.04 -18.24 3.47
N SER A 52 -5.15 -18.86 3.07
CA SER A 52 -6.46 -18.68 3.72
C SER A 52 -6.56 -19.50 5.03
N SER A 53 -5.73 -20.54 5.16
CA SER A 53 -5.67 -21.42 6.32
C SER A 53 -4.77 -20.85 7.42
N LYS A 54 -5.37 -20.48 8.57
CA LYS A 54 -4.62 -20.03 9.77
C LYS A 54 -3.59 -21.05 10.24
N SER A 55 -3.89 -22.34 10.14
CA SER A 55 -2.98 -23.42 10.56
C SER A 55 -1.75 -23.50 9.64
N GLU A 56 -1.94 -23.34 8.33
CA GLU A 56 -0.84 -23.35 7.38
C GLU A 56 0.04 -22.11 7.55
N ILE A 57 -0.56 -20.91 7.70
CA ILE A 57 0.20 -19.69 8.01
C ILE A 57 1.09 -19.92 9.24
N LYS A 58 0.51 -20.34 10.36
CA LYS A 58 1.25 -20.58 11.61
C LYS A 58 2.36 -21.61 11.47
N LYS A 59 2.17 -22.62 10.63
CA LYS A 59 3.17 -23.66 10.35
C LYS A 59 4.36 -23.11 9.57
N VAL A 60 4.09 -22.42 8.47
CA VAL A 60 5.15 -21.97 7.55
C VAL A 60 6.03 -20.86 8.14
N ILE A 61 5.48 -19.98 9.01
CA ILE A 61 6.22 -18.82 9.53
C ILE A 61 7.14 -19.10 10.72
N LYS A 62 7.00 -20.27 11.40
CA LYS A 62 7.67 -20.55 12.68
C LYS A 62 9.19 -20.38 12.67
N ALA A 63 9.84 -20.78 11.58
CA ALA A 63 11.30 -20.85 11.46
C ALA A 63 11.95 -19.52 11.02
N PHE A 64 11.18 -18.45 10.87
CA PHE A 64 11.65 -17.18 10.31
C PHE A 64 11.79 -16.09 11.38
N ASP A 65 12.69 -15.14 11.12
CA ASP A 65 12.98 -14.01 12.01
C ASP A 65 12.01 -12.86 11.75
N LEU A 66 11.56 -12.69 10.51
CA LEU A 66 10.61 -11.65 10.10
C LEU A 66 9.62 -12.21 9.07
N VAL A 67 8.38 -11.78 9.17
CA VAL A 67 7.33 -12.06 8.19
C VAL A 67 7.00 -10.79 7.41
N ILE A 68 6.82 -10.93 6.10
CA ILE A 68 6.27 -9.88 5.23
C ILE A 68 4.87 -10.31 4.80
N GLY A 69 3.86 -9.49 5.06
CA GLY A 69 2.51 -9.66 4.57
C GLY A 69 2.32 -8.93 3.25
N ALA A 70 2.04 -9.66 2.17
CA ALA A 70 1.82 -9.12 0.82
C ALA A 70 0.62 -9.80 0.16
N LEU A 71 -0.46 -9.96 0.93
CA LEU A 71 -1.70 -10.59 0.52
C LEU A 71 -2.78 -9.57 0.16
N PRO A 72 -3.81 -9.96 -0.60
CA PRO A 72 -5.00 -9.12 -0.81
C PRO A 72 -5.64 -8.69 0.52
N GLY A 73 -6.26 -7.51 0.53
CA GLY A 73 -6.81 -6.88 1.72
C GLY A 73 -7.75 -7.77 2.51
N PHE A 74 -8.68 -8.48 1.86
CA PHE A 74 -9.64 -9.37 2.52
C PHE A 74 -9.01 -10.51 3.33
N MET A 75 -7.73 -10.84 3.10
CA MET A 75 -6.96 -11.83 3.87
C MET A 75 -6.06 -11.17 4.92
N GLY A 76 -5.73 -9.89 4.77
CA GLY A 76 -4.67 -9.18 5.50
C GLY A 76 -4.85 -9.23 7.01
N PHE A 77 -6.00 -8.82 7.54
CA PHE A 77 -6.23 -8.74 8.98
C PHE A 77 -6.11 -10.11 9.69
N ASN A 78 -6.71 -11.15 9.13
CA ASN A 78 -6.64 -12.49 9.72
C ASN A 78 -5.24 -13.11 9.64
N THR A 79 -4.51 -12.78 8.57
CA THR A 79 -3.10 -13.16 8.42
C THR A 79 -2.23 -12.46 9.45
N LEU A 80 -2.36 -11.13 9.58
CA LEU A 80 -1.67 -10.32 10.57
C LEU A 80 -1.90 -10.87 11.99
N LYS A 81 -3.16 -11.15 12.34
CA LYS A 81 -3.51 -11.78 13.63
C LYS A 81 -2.78 -13.10 13.84
N SER A 82 -2.75 -13.96 12.81
CA SER A 82 -2.10 -15.28 12.89
C SER A 82 -0.59 -15.16 13.09
N ILE A 83 0.05 -14.16 12.45
CA ILE A 83 1.48 -13.88 12.60
C ILE A 83 1.79 -13.42 14.03
N ILE A 84 0.99 -12.47 14.56
CA ILE A 84 1.14 -11.95 15.92
C ILE A 84 0.94 -13.05 16.96
N GLU A 85 -0.05 -13.94 16.79
CA GLU A 85 -0.30 -15.08 17.69
C GLU A 85 0.90 -16.04 17.80
N VAL A 86 1.70 -16.15 16.73
CA VAL A 86 2.95 -16.95 16.73
C VAL A 86 4.12 -16.19 17.37
N GLY A 87 3.97 -14.91 17.65
CA GLY A 87 5.03 -14.06 18.22
C GLY A 87 6.09 -13.64 17.19
N LYS A 88 5.70 -13.41 15.93
CA LYS A 88 6.62 -12.98 14.87
C LYS A 88 6.45 -11.50 14.57
N ASN A 89 7.58 -10.79 14.48
CA ASN A 89 7.58 -9.43 13.93
C ASN A 89 7.14 -9.47 12.45
N VAL A 90 6.44 -8.43 12.04
CA VAL A 90 5.86 -8.37 10.69
C VAL A 90 5.95 -6.97 10.10
N VAL A 91 6.15 -6.90 8.78
CA VAL A 91 5.89 -5.71 7.96
C VAL A 91 4.82 -6.10 6.94
N ASP A 92 3.70 -5.42 6.97
CA ASP A 92 2.51 -5.75 6.17
C ASP A 92 2.16 -4.60 5.23
N ILE A 93 1.85 -4.94 3.97
CA ILE A 93 1.41 -4.00 2.94
C ILE A 93 -0.04 -4.22 2.52
N SER A 94 -0.74 -5.16 3.14
CA SER A 94 -2.13 -5.49 2.78
C SER A 94 -3.07 -4.34 3.12
N PHE A 95 -3.96 -3.99 2.19
CA PHE A 95 -4.91 -2.88 2.33
C PHE A 95 -6.27 -3.38 2.88
N PHE A 96 -6.27 -3.99 4.09
CA PHE A 96 -7.48 -4.54 4.71
C PHE A 96 -8.40 -3.46 5.32
N PRO A 97 -9.73 -3.66 5.33
CA PRO A 97 -10.69 -2.66 5.83
C PRO A 97 -10.71 -2.51 7.34
N GLU A 98 -10.30 -3.54 8.08
CA GLU A 98 -10.37 -3.55 9.54
C GLU A 98 -9.36 -2.58 10.15
N ASP A 99 -9.65 -2.17 11.39
CA ASP A 99 -8.74 -1.37 12.18
C ASP A 99 -7.59 -2.22 12.75
N PRO A 100 -6.33 -2.00 12.33
CA PRO A 100 -5.22 -2.79 12.83
C PRO A 100 -5.00 -2.67 14.35
N PHE A 101 -5.40 -1.57 14.97
CA PHE A 101 -5.25 -1.35 16.41
C PHE A 101 -6.10 -2.30 17.27
N LEU A 102 -7.06 -3.01 16.69
CA LEU A 102 -7.75 -4.11 17.37
C LEU A 102 -6.80 -5.26 17.77
N LEU A 103 -5.61 -5.33 17.17
CA LEU A 103 -4.58 -6.31 17.47
C LEU A 103 -3.43 -5.76 18.35
N ASP A 104 -3.51 -4.49 18.78
CA ASP A 104 -2.40 -3.81 19.45
C ASP A 104 -2.03 -4.47 20.79
N GLU A 105 -3.02 -4.74 21.65
CA GLU A 105 -2.78 -5.40 22.93
C GLU A 105 -2.23 -6.82 22.73
N LEU A 106 -2.79 -7.57 21.77
CA LEU A 106 -2.27 -8.90 21.46
C LEU A 106 -0.80 -8.85 21.01
N ALA A 107 -0.44 -7.86 20.18
CA ALA A 107 0.93 -7.69 19.71
C ALA A 107 1.89 -7.30 20.85
N LYS A 108 1.45 -6.44 21.77
CA LYS A 108 2.21 -6.09 22.99
C LYS A 108 2.43 -7.30 23.87
N ASP A 109 1.39 -8.08 24.17
CA ASP A 109 1.45 -9.30 24.99
C ASP A 109 2.39 -10.34 24.40
N LYS A 110 2.47 -10.42 23.06
CA LYS A 110 3.38 -11.32 22.34
C LYS A 110 4.79 -10.74 22.14
N GLY A 111 5.05 -9.51 22.56
CA GLY A 111 6.31 -8.81 22.34
C GLY A 111 6.63 -8.56 20.87
N VAL A 112 5.59 -8.45 20.02
CA VAL A 112 5.70 -8.29 18.56
C VAL A 112 5.67 -6.81 18.19
N THR A 113 6.52 -6.43 17.23
CA THR A 113 6.37 -5.19 16.45
C THR A 113 5.70 -5.55 15.13
N ALA A 114 4.52 -4.99 14.90
CA ALA A 114 3.76 -5.19 13.67
C ALA A 114 3.65 -3.86 12.91
N VAL A 115 4.49 -3.68 11.90
CA VAL A 115 4.39 -2.54 10.98
C VAL A 115 3.31 -2.85 9.95
N VAL A 116 2.30 -2.01 9.87
CA VAL A 116 1.15 -2.19 8.97
C VAL A 116 1.10 -1.05 7.96
N ASP A 117 0.33 -1.19 6.88
CA ASP A 117 0.17 -0.14 5.86
C ASP A 117 1.52 0.37 5.28
N CYS A 118 2.50 -0.50 5.11
CA CYS A 118 3.88 -0.11 4.79
C CYS A 118 4.17 -0.10 3.27
N GLY A 119 3.31 0.57 2.49
CA GLY A 119 3.44 0.74 1.04
C GLY A 119 3.94 2.12 0.62
N VAL A 120 3.51 2.58 -0.56
CA VAL A 120 3.81 3.95 -1.02
C VAL A 120 2.84 4.95 -0.39
N SER A 121 1.53 4.67 -0.41
CA SER A 121 0.47 5.40 0.29
C SER A 121 -0.75 4.48 0.45
N PRO A 122 -1.10 4.15 1.69
CA PRO A 122 -0.37 4.45 2.93
C PRO A 122 1.03 3.82 2.99
N GLY A 123 1.92 4.44 3.73
CA GLY A 123 3.29 3.97 3.91
C GLY A 123 4.31 5.09 3.87
N LEU A 124 4.97 5.32 2.73
CA LEU A 124 5.97 6.38 2.57
C LEU A 124 5.37 7.77 2.85
N SER A 125 4.14 8.02 2.42
CA SER A 125 3.41 9.26 2.74
C SER A 125 3.27 9.47 4.26
N ASN A 126 2.94 8.41 4.99
CA ASN A 126 2.80 8.42 6.45
C ASN A 126 4.16 8.60 7.15
N ILE A 127 5.22 7.95 6.65
CA ILE A 127 6.59 8.12 7.17
C ILE A 127 7.01 9.58 7.09
N ILE A 128 6.80 10.21 5.93
CA ILE A 128 7.12 11.64 5.73
C ILE A 128 6.29 12.51 6.67
N LEU A 129 4.99 12.23 6.79
CA LEU A 129 4.13 12.96 7.71
C LEU A 129 4.61 12.80 9.17
N GLY A 130 4.94 11.59 9.61
CA GLY A 130 5.43 11.29 10.95
C GLY A 130 6.69 12.08 11.32
N TYR A 131 7.60 12.24 10.35
CA TYR A 131 8.80 13.08 10.51
C TYR A 131 8.43 14.54 10.81
N HIS A 132 7.52 15.13 10.03
CA HIS A 132 7.11 16.53 10.22
C HIS A 132 6.22 16.71 11.45
N TYR A 133 5.38 15.74 11.78
CA TYR A 133 4.44 15.83 12.91
C TYR A 133 5.12 16.04 14.26
N LYS A 134 6.37 15.56 14.41
CA LYS A 134 7.19 15.83 15.61
C LYS A 134 7.88 17.20 15.60
N ARG A 135 7.96 17.89 14.45
CA ARG A 135 8.82 19.07 14.26
C ARG A 135 8.08 20.36 14.00
N MET A 136 6.82 20.24 13.51
CA MET A 136 6.00 21.39 13.20
C MET A 136 4.55 21.19 13.63
N LYS A 137 3.82 22.28 13.81
CA LYS A 137 2.35 22.25 14.01
C LYS A 137 1.70 22.19 12.64
N ILE A 138 1.22 21.00 12.25
CA ILE A 138 0.60 20.77 10.96
C ILE A 138 -0.87 21.19 11.00
N ASN A 139 -1.31 21.97 10.01
CA ASN A 139 -2.68 22.40 9.84
C ASN A 139 -3.38 21.72 8.66
N ASN A 140 -2.62 21.35 7.62
CA ASN A 140 -3.13 20.74 6.41
C ASN A 140 -2.21 19.61 5.94
N TYR A 141 -2.82 18.51 5.56
CA TYR A 141 -2.18 17.36 4.92
C TYR A 141 -2.99 16.95 3.69
N LYS A 142 -2.35 16.94 2.52
CA LYS A 142 -2.95 16.45 1.27
C LYS A 142 -1.98 15.44 0.65
N CYS A 143 -2.45 14.23 0.46
CA CYS A 143 -1.73 13.18 -0.25
C CYS A 143 -2.48 12.85 -1.54
N ILE A 144 -1.77 12.81 -2.65
CA ILE A 144 -2.30 12.41 -3.94
C ILE A 144 -1.37 11.33 -4.48
N VAL A 145 -1.93 10.16 -4.81
CA VAL A 145 -1.15 9.01 -5.24
C VAL A 145 -1.81 8.32 -6.43
N GLY A 146 -1.02 7.72 -7.30
CA GLY A 146 -1.56 6.84 -8.35
C GLY A 146 -0.48 6.13 -9.11
N GLY A 147 -0.79 4.90 -9.52
CA GLY A 147 0.00 4.09 -10.45
C GLY A 147 -0.81 3.84 -11.71
N LEU A 148 -0.25 4.18 -12.86
CA LEU A 148 -0.97 4.20 -14.13
C LEU A 148 -0.09 3.66 -15.25
N PRO A 149 -0.69 2.95 -16.24
CA PRO A 149 0.02 2.57 -17.44
C PRO A 149 0.33 3.80 -18.31
N TYR A 150 1.44 3.80 -19.04
CA TYR A 150 1.68 4.78 -20.10
C TYR A 150 0.73 4.57 -21.29
N LYS A 151 0.42 3.31 -21.59
CA LYS A 151 -0.52 2.95 -22.65
C LYS A 151 -1.95 3.10 -22.17
N ARG A 152 -2.70 3.97 -22.84
CA ARG A 152 -4.09 4.31 -22.48
C ARG A 152 -5.07 3.48 -23.30
N ASP A 153 -5.17 2.19 -23.01
CA ASP A 153 -6.08 1.29 -23.72
C ASP A 153 -7.54 1.51 -23.34
N TRP A 154 -8.38 1.70 -24.35
CA TRP A 154 -9.82 1.76 -24.17
C TRP A 154 -10.36 0.39 -23.71
N PRO A 155 -11.39 0.30 -22.84
CA PRO A 155 -12.22 1.42 -22.34
C PRO A 155 -11.71 2.06 -21.04
N PHE A 156 -10.85 1.38 -20.26
CA PHE A 156 -10.58 1.77 -18.88
C PHE A 156 -9.37 2.68 -18.74
N GLN A 157 -8.45 2.67 -19.69
CA GLN A 157 -7.17 3.42 -19.62
C GLN A 157 -6.45 3.16 -18.28
N TYR A 158 -6.58 1.95 -17.76
CA TYR A 158 -6.10 1.60 -16.42
C TYR A 158 -5.57 0.15 -16.40
N LYS A 159 -4.53 -0.06 -15.60
CA LYS A 159 -3.98 -1.37 -15.24
C LYS A 159 -3.75 -1.42 -13.74
N ALA A 160 -4.06 -2.55 -13.12
CA ALA A 160 -3.86 -2.78 -11.70
C ALA A 160 -2.48 -3.44 -11.48
N TYR A 161 -1.54 -2.66 -11.00
CA TYR A 161 -0.18 -3.13 -10.65
C TYR A 161 -0.09 -3.69 -9.23
N PHE A 162 -1.22 -3.84 -8.56
CA PHE A 162 -1.40 -4.56 -7.28
C PHE A 162 -2.69 -5.38 -7.35
N SER A 163 -3.24 -5.81 -6.21
CA SER A 163 -4.44 -6.68 -6.17
C SER A 163 -5.66 -6.01 -6.83
N PRO A 164 -6.20 -6.52 -7.96
CA PRO A 164 -7.35 -5.89 -8.65
C PRO A 164 -8.62 -5.83 -7.80
N ILE A 165 -8.80 -6.74 -6.85
CA ILE A 165 -9.95 -6.70 -5.94
C ILE A 165 -9.82 -5.52 -4.96
N ASP A 166 -8.59 -5.20 -4.52
CA ASP A 166 -8.34 -4.05 -3.64
C ASP A 166 -8.53 -2.72 -4.40
N VAL A 167 -8.39 -2.72 -5.73
CA VAL A 167 -8.75 -1.56 -6.58
C VAL A 167 -10.26 -1.32 -6.55
N ILE A 168 -11.10 -2.37 -6.57
CA ILE A 168 -12.56 -2.22 -6.45
C ILE A 168 -12.92 -1.59 -5.09
N GLU A 169 -12.19 -1.92 -4.03
CA GLU A 169 -12.38 -1.29 -2.71
C GLU A 169 -12.19 0.24 -2.75
N GLU A 170 -11.26 0.75 -3.57
CA GLU A 170 -11.09 2.20 -3.75
C GLU A 170 -12.32 2.88 -4.39
N TYR A 171 -13.16 2.12 -5.11
CA TYR A 171 -14.33 2.64 -5.81
C TYR A 171 -15.63 2.44 -5.04
N THR A 172 -15.62 1.64 -3.99
CA THR A 172 -16.80 1.25 -3.21
C THR A 172 -16.74 1.74 -1.76
N ARG A 173 -15.56 1.70 -1.14
CA ARG A 173 -15.39 2.10 0.27
C ARG A 173 -15.52 3.62 0.43
N PRO A 174 -16.39 4.11 1.35
CA PRO A 174 -16.45 5.53 1.66
C PRO A 174 -15.09 6.07 2.11
N ALA A 175 -14.72 7.24 1.59
CA ALA A 175 -13.48 7.92 1.93
C ALA A 175 -13.64 8.73 3.21
N ARG A 176 -12.82 8.47 4.22
CA ARG A 176 -12.77 9.25 5.46
C ARG A 176 -11.74 10.37 5.29
N ILE A 177 -12.19 11.61 5.42
CA ILE A 177 -11.36 12.82 5.38
C ILE A 177 -11.50 13.59 6.70
N VAL A 178 -10.58 14.50 6.97
CA VAL A 178 -10.69 15.37 8.16
C VAL A 178 -10.86 16.81 7.71
N ILE A 179 -11.92 17.47 8.19
CA ILE A 179 -12.21 18.89 7.98
C ILE A 179 -12.46 19.54 9.33
N ASN A 180 -11.71 20.57 9.66
CA ASN A 180 -11.80 21.29 10.94
C ASN A 180 -11.77 20.33 12.15
N LYS A 181 -10.84 19.38 12.15
CA LYS A 181 -10.65 18.34 13.20
C LYS A 181 -11.77 17.31 13.31
N LYS A 182 -12.72 17.29 12.38
CA LYS A 182 -13.81 16.31 12.36
C LYS A 182 -13.59 15.33 11.22
N VAL A 183 -13.69 14.04 11.52
CA VAL A 183 -13.73 13.00 10.51
C VAL A 183 -15.07 13.07 9.79
N ILE A 184 -15.05 13.14 8.49
CA ILE A 184 -16.21 13.18 7.61
C ILE A 184 -16.08 12.06 6.59
N GLU A 185 -17.13 11.29 6.42
CA GLU A 185 -17.23 10.30 5.37
C GLU A 185 -17.77 10.93 4.09
N LYS A 186 -17.11 10.67 2.99
CA LYS A 186 -17.52 11.04 1.64
C LYS A 186 -17.77 9.77 0.84
N PRO A 187 -18.73 9.76 -0.09
CA PRO A 187 -18.87 8.63 -1.00
C PRO A 187 -17.54 8.35 -1.72
N ALA A 188 -17.27 7.08 -2.02
CA ALA A 188 -16.18 6.74 -2.91
C ALA A 188 -16.31 7.50 -4.24
N LEU A 189 -15.19 7.76 -4.93
CA LEU A 189 -15.14 8.50 -6.18
C LEU A 189 -15.67 9.96 -6.09
N SER A 190 -15.74 10.54 -4.88
CA SER A 190 -16.23 11.91 -4.67
C SER A 190 -15.17 12.97 -4.93
N ASP A 191 -15.62 14.20 -5.08
CA ASP A 191 -14.83 15.43 -5.27
C ASP A 191 -13.71 15.28 -6.32
N PRO A 192 -14.05 14.84 -7.56
CA PRO A 192 -13.05 14.71 -8.61
C PRO A 192 -12.44 16.06 -8.97
N GLU A 193 -11.13 16.11 -9.22
CA GLU A 193 -10.43 17.31 -9.68
C GLU A 193 -9.37 16.95 -10.74
N ILE A 194 -9.25 17.75 -11.78
CA ILE A 194 -8.20 17.58 -12.80
C ILE A 194 -6.93 18.26 -12.29
N ILE A 195 -5.84 17.51 -12.35
CA ILE A 195 -4.50 17.99 -11.98
C ILE A 195 -3.57 17.77 -13.17
N ASN A 196 -2.92 18.82 -13.63
CA ASN A 196 -1.92 18.71 -14.69
C ASN A 196 -0.53 18.42 -14.09
N TYR A 197 0.06 17.31 -14.49
CA TYR A 197 1.44 16.94 -14.18
C TYR A 197 2.29 17.10 -15.44
N LYS A 198 3.41 17.80 -15.30
CA LYS A 198 4.33 18.10 -16.42
C LYS A 198 4.78 16.82 -17.14
N GLU A 199 4.92 15.73 -16.40
CA GLU A 199 5.46 14.45 -16.86
C GLU A 199 4.49 13.67 -17.74
N VAL A 200 3.17 13.79 -17.46
CA VAL A 200 2.13 12.91 -18.06
C VAL A 200 0.85 13.61 -18.50
N GLY A 201 0.77 14.94 -18.29
CA GLY A 201 -0.42 15.72 -18.62
C GLY A 201 -1.53 15.64 -17.56
N ASP A 202 -2.78 15.70 -17.99
CA ASP A 202 -3.94 15.75 -17.12
C ASP A 202 -4.27 14.38 -16.54
N LEU A 203 -4.37 14.34 -15.20
CA LEU A 203 -4.89 13.22 -14.42
C LEU A 203 -6.08 13.70 -13.60
N GLU A 204 -6.97 12.78 -13.24
CA GLU A 204 -8.15 13.05 -12.43
C GLU A 204 -7.97 12.41 -11.05
N ALA A 205 -8.01 13.25 -9.99
CA ALA A 205 -7.89 12.84 -8.61
C ALA A 205 -9.26 12.76 -7.94
N PHE A 206 -9.51 11.74 -7.15
CA PHE A 206 -10.75 11.56 -6.38
C PHE A 206 -10.47 11.05 -4.97
N ASN A 207 -11.40 11.30 -4.04
CA ASN A 207 -11.26 10.89 -2.65
C ASN A 207 -11.22 9.36 -2.49
N THR A 208 -10.22 8.87 -1.76
CA THR A 208 -10.07 7.48 -1.34
C THR A 208 -9.80 7.36 0.16
N ASP A 209 -9.99 6.17 0.74
CA ASP A 209 -9.87 5.93 2.18
C ASP A 209 -8.42 5.61 2.59
N GLY A 210 -7.47 6.44 2.14
CA GLY A 210 -6.04 6.23 2.36
C GLY A 210 -5.46 6.85 3.64
N LEU A 211 -6.21 7.67 4.40
CA LEU A 211 -5.72 8.24 5.66
C LEU A 211 -5.51 7.19 6.75
N ARG A 212 -6.36 6.17 6.82
CA ARG A 212 -6.23 4.96 7.65
C ARG A 212 -5.77 5.23 9.10
N SER A 213 -4.56 4.78 9.46
CA SER A 213 -3.98 4.95 10.79
C SER A 213 -3.88 6.41 11.22
N LEU A 214 -3.66 7.34 10.30
CA LEU A 214 -3.55 8.77 10.58
C LEU A 214 -4.79 9.35 11.25
N LEU A 215 -5.97 8.78 11.01
CA LEU A 215 -7.21 9.20 11.67
C LEU A 215 -7.18 9.02 13.19
N LYS A 216 -6.28 8.17 13.70
CA LYS A 216 -6.13 7.84 15.13
C LYS A 216 -4.82 8.31 15.73
N THR A 217 -3.78 8.44 14.92
CA THR A 217 -2.40 8.64 15.41
C THR A 217 -1.97 10.10 15.41
N VAL A 218 -2.64 10.94 14.61
CA VAL A 218 -2.32 12.38 14.51
C VAL A 218 -3.56 13.25 14.72
N THR A 219 -3.34 14.49 15.16
CA THR A 219 -4.39 15.50 15.30
C THR A 219 -4.09 16.67 14.38
N ILE A 220 -4.55 16.57 13.14
CA ILE A 220 -4.35 17.60 12.10
C ILE A 220 -5.73 18.13 11.70
N PRO A 221 -5.93 19.46 11.63
CA PRO A 221 -7.24 20.05 11.34
C PRO A 221 -7.86 19.64 10.01
N ASN A 222 -7.04 19.49 8.97
CA ASN A 222 -7.51 19.15 7.64
C ASN A 222 -6.61 18.08 7.03
N MET A 223 -7.16 16.94 6.67
CA MET A 223 -6.45 15.85 6.02
C MET A 223 -7.28 15.25 4.90
N ILE A 224 -6.67 15.01 3.77
CA ILE A 224 -7.30 14.36 2.63
C ILE A 224 -6.29 13.49 1.89
N GLU A 225 -6.78 12.35 1.40
CA GLU A 225 -6.04 11.50 0.48
C GLU A 225 -6.88 11.29 -0.78
N LYS A 226 -6.23 11.32 -1.93
CA LYS A 226 -6.85 11.13 -3.25
C LYS A 226 -6.04 10.19 -4.12
N THR A 227 -6.75 9.38 -4.89
CA THR A 227 -6.15 8.51 -5.90
C THR A 227 -6.26 9.13 -7.29
N LEU A 228 -5.23 8.91 -8.11
CA LEU A 228 -5.15 9.41 -9.49
C LEU A 228 -5.59 8.34 -10.50
N ARG A 229 -6.34 8.77 -11.50
CA ARG A 229 -6.66 8.00 -12.72
C ARG A 229 -6.57 8.91 -13.95
N TYR A 230 -6.63 8.33 -15.13
CA TYR A 230 -6.84 9.12 -16.35
C TYR A 230 -8.27 9.67 -16.39
N PRO A 231 -8.47 10.89 -16.95
CA PRO A 231 -9.80 11.49 -17.07
C PRO A 231 -10.80 10.59 -17.76
N GLY A 232 -12.01 10.49 -17.19
CA GLY A 232 -13.09 9.64 -17.65
C GLY A 232 -13.16 8.24 -17.02
N HIS A 233 -12.09 7.76 -16.36
CA HIS A 233 -12.15 6.48 -15.66
C HIS A 233 -13.13 6.51 -14.48
N ILE A 234 -13.16 7.61 -13.74
CA ILE A 234 -14.04 7.77 -12.57
C ILE A 234 -15.52 7.63 -12.96
N GLU A 235 -15.92 8.22 -14.06
CA GLU A 235 -17.31 8.15 -14.52
C GLU A 235 -17.72 6.72 -14.88
N LEU A 236 -16.83 5.94 -15.50
CA LEU A 236 -17.08 4.52 -15.74
C LEU A 236 -17.25 3.75 -14.43
N MET A 237 -16.39 3.98 -13.45
CA MET A 237 -16.44 3.28 -12.15
C MET A 237 -17.68 3.68 -11.34
N LYS A 238 -18.13 4.93 -11.43
CA LYS A 238 -19.41 5.36 -10.86
C LYS A 238 -20.58 4.58 -11.46
N ILE A 239 -20.62 4.41 -12.79
CA ILE A 239 -21.68 3.62 -13.44
C ILE A 239 -21.67 2.18 -12.91
N PHE A 240 -20.51 1.52 -12.84
CA PHE A 240 -20.40 0.16 -12.32
C PHE A 240 -20.91 0.05 -10.88
N ARG A 241 -20.55 1.03 -10.04
CA ARG A 241 -21.01 1.07 -8.63
C ARG A 241 -22.52 1.30 -8.52
N GLU A 242 -23.07 2.34 -9.19
CA GLU A 242 -24.47 2.74 -9.08
C GLU A 242 -25.43 1.66 -9.65
N VAL A 243 -24.99 0.93 -10.68
CA VAL A 243 -25.78 -0.18 -11.25
C VAL A 243 -25.68 -1.44 -10.39
N GLY A 244 -24.72 -1.51 -9.44
CA GLY A 244 -24.56 -2.63 -8.51
C GLY A 244 -23.59 -3.72 -8.99
N PHE A 245 -22.79 -3.48 -10.05
CA PHE A 245 -21.81 -4.46 -10.52
C PHE A 245 -20.72 -4.78 -9.47
N PHE A 246 -20.47 -3.89 -8.52
CA PHE A 246 -19.52 -4.11 -7.42
C PHE A 246 -20.17 -4.61 -6.13
N SER A 247 -21.45 -4.96 -6.15
CA SER A 247 -22.17 -5.48 -4.97
C SER A 247 -21.72 -6.91 -4.64
N ASP A 248 -21.52 -7.17 -3.35
CA ASP A 248 -21.31 -8.51 -2.77
C ASP A 248 -22.60 -9.15 -2.25
N GLU A 249 -23.74 -8.45 -2.34
CA GLU A 249 -25.05 -9.00 -2.07
C GLU A 249 -25.48 -9.95 -3.19
N GLU A 250 -25.94 -11.15 -2.81
CA GLU A 250 -26.39 -12.14 -3.78
C GLU A 250 -27.68 -11.70 -4.47
N ILE A 251 -27.71 -11.80 -5.79
CA ILE A 251 -28.92 -11.70 -6.60
C ILE A 251 -29.29 -13.08 -7.15
N GLU A 252 -30.58 -13.37 -7.23
CA GLU A 252 -31.06 -14.64 -7.76
C GLU A 252 -31.20 -14.55 -9.30
N ILE A 253 -30.51 -15.45 -10.00
CA ILE A 253 -30.64 -15.62 -11.46
C ILE A 253 -30.94 -17.11 -11.73
N GLU A 254 -32.11 -17.38 -12.25
CA GLU A 254 -32.55 -18.77 -12.58
C GLU A 254 -32.40 -19.74 -11.41
N GLY A 255 -32.75 -19.30 -10.19
CA GLY A 255 -32.67 -20.09 -8.97
C GLY A 255 -31.28 -20.29 -8.41
N LYS A 256 -30.27 -19.54 -8.88
CA LYS A 256 -28.90 -19.54 -8.36
C LYS A 256 -28.55 -18.18 -7.77
N GLY A 257 -28.04 -18.16 -6.54
CA GLY A 257 -27.45 -16.97 -5.93
C GLY A 257 -26.12 -16.63 -6.62
N ILE A 258 -25.99 -15.42 -7.14
CA ILE A 258 -24.78 -14.91 -7.79
C ILE A 258 -24.44 -13.57 -7.15
N LYS A 259 -23.19 -13.38 -6.75
CA LYS A 259 -22.65 -12.08 -6.35
C LYS A 259 -22.24 -11.31 -7.60
N PRO A 260 -22.80 -10.12 -7.86
CA PRO A 260 -22.42 -9.31 -9.02
C PRO A 260 -20.92 -9.06 -9.11
N ILE A 261 -20.24 -8.81 -7.97
CA ILE A 261 -18.79 -8.58 -7.92
C ILE A 261 -17.98 -9.77 -8.46
N ASP A 262 -18.44 -11.01 -8.26
CA ASP A 262 -17.71 -12.19 -8.74
C ASP A 262 -17.72 -12.28 -10.27
N LEU A 263 -18.87 -12.00 -10.89
CA LEU A 263 -18.98 -11.93 -12.34
C LEU A 263 -18.20 -10.74 -12.89
N THR A 264 -18.38 -9.58 -12.27
CA THR A 264 -17.69 -8.33 -12.68
C THR A 264 -16.18 -8.50 -12.64
N SER A 265 -15.65 -9.07 -11.56
CA SER A 265 -14.21 -9.33 -11.42
C SER A 265 -13.68 -10.25 -12.52
N LYS A 266 -14.43 -11.31 -12.89
CA LYS A 266 -14.09 -12.21 -13.99
C LYS A 266 -14.01 -11.51 -15.35
N LEU A 267 -14.85 -10.50 -15.55
CA LEU A 267 -14.90 -9.73 -16.80
C LEU A 267 -13.87 -8.59 -16.84
N LEU A 268 -13.68 -7.87 -15.72
CA LEU A 268 -12.80 -6.70 -15.64
C LEU A 268 -11.31 -7.05 -15.50
N PHE A 269 -10.97 -8.02 -14.67
CA PHE A 269 -9.55 -8.27 -14.33
C PHE A 269 -8.70 -8.62 -15.54
N PRO A 270 -9.17 -9.35 -16.58
CA PRO A 270 -8.39 -9.53 -17.81
C PRO A 270 -7.98 -8.22 -18.49
N PHE A 271 -8.81 -7.16 -18.39
CA PHE A 271 -8.48 -5.84 -18.93
C PHE A 271 -7.53 -5.05 -18.02
N TRP A 272 -7.60 -5.27 -16.70
CA TRP A 272 -6.81 -4.55 -15.71
C TRP A 272 -5.46 -5.18 -15.41
N LEU A 273 -5.29 -6.47 -15.67
CA LEU A 273 -3.98 -7.07 -15.50
C LEU A 273 -3.00 -6.50 -16.54
N PRO A 274 -1.82 -6.05 -16.09
CA PRO A 274 -0.80 -5.58 -17.02
C PRO A 274 -0.28 -6.73 -17.87
N GLU A 275 0.05 -6.43 -19.12
CA GLU A 275 0.81 -7.34 -19.97
C GLU A 275 2.25 -7.49 -19.44
N ARG A 276 2.95 -8.50 -19.93
CA ARG A 276 4.36 -8.65 -19.59
C ARG A 276 5.12 -7.43 -20.09
N ASP A 277 5.93 -6.84 -19.21
CA ASP A 277 6.76 -5.67 -19.50
C ASP A 277 5.95 -4.40 -19.88
N GLU A 278 4.67 -4.34 -19.55
CA GLU A 278 3.87 -3.14 -19.73
C GLU A 278 4.33 -2.03 -18.78
N GLU A 279 4.78 -0.92 -19.37
CA GLU A 279 5.37 0.19 -18.63
C GLU A 279 4.32 0.99 -17.86
N ASP A 280 4.61 1.27 -16.60
CA ASP A 280 3.82 2.10 -15.71
C ASP A 280 4.65 3.23 -15.12
N PHE A 281 3.94 4.16 -14.50
CA PHE A 281 4.53 5.17 -13.63
C PHE A 281 3.74 5.28 -12.34
N THR A 282 4.39 5.78 -11.30
CA THR A 282 3.78 6.11 -10.02
C THR A 282 4.03 7.57 -9.68
N ILE A 283 2.96 8.27 -9.30
CA ILE A 283 3.03 9.61 -8.72
C ILE A 283 2.67 9.52 -7.25
N LEU A 284 3.47 10.18 -6.40
CA LEU A 284 3.10 10.59 -5.05
C LEU A 284 3.35 12.09 -4.95
N ASP A 285 2.29 12.87 -4.69
CA ASP A 285 2.34 14.32 -4.49
C ASP A 285 1.78 14.64 -3.10
N LEU A 286 2.68 14.92 -2.17
CA LEU A 286 2.38 15.11 -0.76
C LEU A 286 2.60 16.55 -0.35
N LEU A 287 1.58 17.18 0.22
CA LEU A 287 1.60 18.55 0.71
C LEU A 287 1.35 18.57 2.23
N ILE A 288 2.29 19.15 2.97
CA ILE A 288 2.21 19.31 4.43
C ILE A 288 2.36 20.79 4.73
N GLY A 289 1.32 21.42 5.26
CA GLY A 289 1.31 22.85 5.57
C GLY A 289 1.02 23.12 7.05
N GLY A 290 1.66 24.11 7.62
CA GLY A 290 1.47 24.47 9.03
C GLY A 290 2.38 25.57 9.50
N GLU A 291 2.86 25.46 10.74
CA GLU A 291 3.75 26.42 11.39
C GLU A 291 5.00 25.70 11.92
N GLU A 292 6.16 26.20 11.55
CA GLU A 292 7.45 25.75 12.08
C GLU A 292 8.15 26.95 12.73
N THR A 293 8.58 26.80 13.99
CA THR A 293 9.19 27.89 14.78
C THR A 293 8.41 29.21 14.79
N GLY A 294 7.05 29.12 14.74
CA GLY A 294 6.15 30.27 14.78
C GLY A 294 5.96 30.98 13.41
N LYS A 295 6.48 30.43 12.34
CA LYS A 295 6.30 30.93 10.96
C LYS A 295 5.54 29.92 10.11
N GLY A 296 4.76 30.42 9.16
CA GLY A 296 4.11 29.56 8.20
C GLY A 296 5.13 28.79 7.38
N SER A 297 4.93 27.47 7.22
CA SER A 297 5.79 26.61 6.43
C SER A 297 4.94 25.62 5.64
N SER A 298 5.37 25.32 4.42
CA SER A 298 4.75 24.32 3.56
C SER A 298 5.81 23.48 2.88
N HIS A 299 5.67 22.17 3.01
CA HIS A 299 6.56 21.18 2.41
C HIS A 299 5.79 20.40 1.34
N ARG A 300 6.38 20.29 0.15
CA ARG A 300 5.90 19.40 -0.90
C ARG A 300 6.93 18.34 -1.18
N TYR A 301 6.50 17.09 -1.14
CA TYR A 301 7.27 15.92 -1.57
C TYR A 301 6.64 15.37 -2.84
N PHE A 302 7.45 15.24 -3.88
CA PHE A 302 6.98 14.76 -5.18
C PHE A 302 7.84 13.62 -5.66
N ILE A 303 7.19 12.51 -5.97
CA ILE A 303 7.78 11.34 -6.60
C ILE A 303 7.13 11.16 -7.96
N PHE A 304 7.95 10.95 -8.97
CA PHE A 304 7.57 10.42 -10.27
C PHE A 304 8.53 9.28 -10.58
N ASP A 305 8.07 8.06 -10.35
CA ASP A 305 8.85 6.85 -10.62
C ASP A 305 8.31 6.14 -11.85
N ASN A 306 9.15 5.40 -12.55
CA ASN A 306 8.85 4.74 -13.79
C ASN A 306 9.16 3.24 -13.70
N TYR A 307 8.56 2.47 -14.61
CA TYR A 307 8.89 1.08 -14.87
C TYR A 307 10.41 0.91 -15.06
N ASP A 308 11.01 -0.04 -14.35
CA ASP A 308 12.42 -0.36 -14.48
C ASP A 308 12.63 -1.39 -15.60
N LYS A 309 13.11 -0.90 -16.76
CA LYS A 309 13.38 -1.74 -17.95
C LYS A 309 14.49 -2.74 -17.75
N THR A 310 15.40 -2.49 -16.81
CA THR A 310 16.55 -3.38 -16.54
C THR A 310 16.13 -4.58 -15.70
N GLU A 311 15.36 -4.32 -14.65
CA GLU A 311 14.89 -5.34 -13.70
C GLU A 311 13.50 -5.90 -14.07
N HIS A 312 12.87 -5.39 -15.14
CA HIS A 312 11.51 -5.73 -15.56
C HIS A 312 10.51 -5.60 -14.40
N ASN A 313 10.55 -4.45 -13.72
CA ASN A 313 9.79 -4.25 -12.49
C ASN A 313 8.91 -2.99 -12.59
N SER A 314 7.62 -3.14 -12.27
CA SER A 314 6.67 -2.03 -12.34
C SER A 314 6.99 -0.96 -11.30
N SER A 315 6.72 0.29 -11.64
CA SER A 315 6.92 1.43 -10.74
C SER A 315 6.12 1.27 -9.45
N MET A 316 4.86 0.82 -9.53
CA MET A 316 4.04 0.57 -8.34
C MET A 316 4.65 -0.51 -7.44
N ALA A 317 5.15 -1.61 -8.02
CA ALA A 317 5.78 -2.67 -7.23
C ALA A 317 7.11 -2.21 -6.60
N ARG A 318 7.87 -1.33 -7.27
CA ARG A 318 9.10 -0.72 -6.76
C ARG A 318 8.80 0.23 -5.59
N THR A 319 7.93 1.21 -5.80
CA THR A 319 7.64 2.25 -4.79
C THR A 319 7.00 1.65 -3.53
N THR A 320 6.07 0.72 -3.69
CA THR A 320 5.45 -0.01 -2.57
C THR A 320 6.42 -1.00 -1.95
N GLY A 321 7.02 -1.87 -2.76
CA GLY A 321 7.86 -2.96 -2.27
C GLY A 321 9.15 -2.48 -1.63
N PHE A 322 9.81 -1.47 -2.17
CA PHE A 322 11.05 -0.95 -1.58
C PHE A 322 10.82 -0.14 -0.30
N THR A 323 9.65 0.49 -0.14
CA THR A 323 9.26 1.07 1.15
C THR A 323 9.14 -0.02 2.21
N CYS A 324 8.46 -1.11 1.91
CA CYS A 324 8.37 -2.29 2.78
C CYS A 324 9.76 -2.89 3.07
N CYS A 325 10.61 -3.05 2.05
CA CYS A 325 11.97 -3.57 2.23
C CYS A 325 12.83 -2.68 3.13
N ALA A 326 12.71 -1.35 3.03
CA ALA A 326 13.42 -0.43 3.92
C ALA A 326 13.01 -0.63 5.38
N ALA A 327 11.70 -0.73 5.65
CA ALA A 327 11.20 -1.00 7.00
C ALA A 327 11.65 -2.38 7.50
N ALA A 328 11.58 -3.42 6.66
CA ALA A 328 12.00 -4.76 7.00
C ALA A 328 13.50 -4.83 7.35
N ARG A 329 14.37 -4.21 6.55
CA ARG A 329 15.81 -4.12 6.79
C ARG A 329 16.11 -3.37 8.09
N PHE A 330 15.46 -2.22 8.28
CA PHE A 330 15.66 -1.42 9.51
C PHE A 330 15.28 -2.21 10.76
N LEU A 331 14.14 -2.90 10.76
CA LEU A 331 13.73 -3.77 11.86
C LEU A 331 14.72 -4.91 12.12
N LEU A 332 15.25 -5.51 11.08
CA LEU A 332 16.21 -6.61 11.18
C LEU A 332 17.57 -6.16 11.67
N GLU A 333 18.05 -4.99 11.27
CA GLU A 333 19.40 -4.50 11.52
C GLU A 333 19.51 -3.70 12.83
N TYR A 334 18.54 -2.82 13.03
CA TYR A 334 18.57 -1.85 14.16
C TYR A 334 17.52 -2.16 15.24
N GLY A 335 16.48 -2.94 14.88
CA GLY A 335 15.34 -3.15 15.75
C GLY A 335 14.40 -1.92 15.79
N PHE A 336 13.30 -2.07 16.51
CA PHE A 336 12.37 -0.98 16.84
C PHE A 336 11.82 -1.29 18.24
N GLU A 337 12.00 -0.36 19.15
CA GLU A 337 11.70 -0.61 20.57
C GLU A 337 10.21 -0.76 20.85
N LYS A 338 9.38 -0.07 20.06
CA LYS A 338 7.93 -0.07 20.26
C LYS A 338 7.33 -1.44 19.90
N ARG A 339 6.69 -2.08 20.88
CA ARG A 339 5.86 -3.27 20.68
C ARG A 339 4.41 -2.87 20.44
N GLY A 340 3.68 -3.71 19.72
CA GLY A 340 2.31 -3.45 19.31
C GLY A 340 2.21 -3.12 17.82
N ILE A 341 1.04 -2.60 17.43
CA ILE A 341 0.81 -2.09 16.09
C ILE A 341 1.59 -0.79 15.90
N SER A 342 2.41 -0.75 14.87
CA SER A 342 3.30 0.35 14.56
C SER A 342 3.08 0.80 13.11
N PRO A 343 2.13 1.71 12.86
CA PRO A 343 1.94 2.27 11.53
C PRO A 343 3.15 3.12 11.12
N PRO A 344 3.32 3.38 9.80
CA PRO A 344 4.54 3.97 9.25
C PRO A 344 4.89 5.35 9.80
N GLU A 345 3.90 6.16 10.21
CA GLU A 345 4.12 7.46 10.84
C GLU A 345 4.87 7.37 12.18
N PHE A 346 4.78 6.22 12.89
CA PHE A 346 5.57 6.02 14.11
C PHE A 346 7.05 5.78 13.79
N LEU A 347 7.33 5.06 12.71
CA LEU A 347 8.69 4.85 12.24
C LEU A 347 9.26 6.17 11.70
N GLY A 348 8.47 6.91 10.91
CA GLY A 348 8.85 8.20 10.35
C GLY A 348 9.14 9.28 11.40
N ALA A 349 8.52 9.16 12.58
CA ALA A 349 8.81 10.02 13.72
C ALA A 349 10.25 9.87 14.25
N GLU A 350 10.92 8.73 13.98
CA GLU A 350 12.32 8.51 14.31
C GLU A 350 13.22 9.01 13.17
N GLU A 351 14.06 10.01 13.47
CA GLU A 351 14.88 10.69 12.46
C GLU A 351 15.87 9.76 11.75
N ASN A 352 16.43 8.81 12.49
CA ASN A 352 17.32 7.80 11.93
C ASN A 352 16.61 6.92 10.92
N PHE A 353 15.35 6.51 11.16
CA PHE A 353 14.58 5.75 10.19
C PHE A 353 14.19 6.60 8.98
N TYR A 354 13.73 7.84 9.21
CA TYR A 354 13.39 8.76 8.13
C TYR A 354 14.58 8.97 7.17
N ASN A 355 15.75 9.28 7.70
CA ASN A 355 16.98 9.45 6.90
C ASN A 355 17.40 8.14 6.20
N TYR A 356 17.25 7.01 6.89
CA TYR A 356 17.55 5.70 6.33
C TYR A 356 16.69 5.40 5.11
N ILE A 357 15.35 5.56 5.20
CA ILE A 357 14.46 5.23 4.09
C ILE A 357 14.67 6.14 2.88
N LEU A 358 14.89 7.45 3.09
CA LEU A 358 15.19 8.36 1.98
C LEU A 358 16.48 7.96 1.25
N SER A 359 17.52 7.64 2.01
CA SER A 359 18.79 7.15 1.45
C SER A 359 18.61 5.81 0.72
N TYR A 360 17.85 4.89 1.30
CA TYR A 360 17.58 3.58 0.70
C TYR A 360 16.83 3.71 -0.62
N LEU A 361 15.74 4.47 -0.67
CA LEU A 361 14.96 4.68 -1.89
C LEU A 361 15.77 5.38 -2.98
N SER A 362 16.60 6.37 -2.61
CA SER A 362 17.51 7.03 -3.55
C SER A 362 18.51 6.05 -4.20
N LYS A 363 19.08 5.11 -3.42
CA LYS A 363 19.95 4.03 -3.96
C LYS A 363 19.19 3.10 -4.92
N LYS A 364 17.88 2.96 -4.74
CA LYS A 364 16.98 2.22 -5.64
C LYS A 364 16.48 3.05 -6.82
N ARG A 365 17.02 4.26 -7.02
CA ARG A 365 16.64 5.21 -8.07
C ARG A 365 15.18 5.70 -7.96
N ILE A 366 14.61 5.67 -6.76
CA ILE A 366 13.34 6.35 -6.46
C ILE A 366 13.71 7.68 -5.83
N PHE A 367 13.51 8.75 -6.59
CA PHE A 367 13.91 10.09 -6.19
C PHE A 367 12.73 10.86 -5.62
N ILE A 368 12.92 11.40 -4.42
CA ILE A 368 11.93 12.19 -3.71
C ILE A 368 12.34 13.66 -3.82
N ASN A 369 11.62 14.41 -4.63
CA ASN A 369 11.85 15.84 -4.79
C ASN A 369 11.15 16.57 -3.64
N HIS A 370 11.91 17.22 -2.77
CA HIS A 370 11.39 18.01 -1.67
C HIS A 370 11.57 19.51 -1.94
N SER A 371 10.51 20.27 -1.74
CA SER A 371 10.54 21.74 -1.78
C SER A 371 9.85 22.30 -0.53
N GLU A 372 10.41 23.38 0.01
CA GLU A 372 9.90 24.10 1.16
C GLU A 372 9.56 25.53 0.75
N LYS A 373 8.44 26.04 1.24
CA LYS A 373 8.06 27.45 1.15
C LYS A 373 7.82 27.98 2.57
N LYS A 374 8.50 29.05 2.90
CA LYS A 374 8.37 29.80 4.16
C LYS A 374 7.59 31.06 3.94
#